data_6a7077366da9e6768cef56dff6619e95
#
_entry.id   6a7077366da9e6768cef56dff6619e95
#
_cell.length_a   1.000
_cell.length_b   1.000
_cell.length_c   1.000
_cell.angle_alpha   90.00
_cell.angle_beta   90.00
_cell.angle_gamma   90.00
#
_symmetry.space_group_name_H-M   'P 1'
#
loop_
_entity.id
_entity.type
_entity.pdbx_description
1 polymer ?
#
loop_
_entity_poly.entity_id
_entity_poly.type
_entity_poly.pdbx_seq_one_letter_code
_entity_poly.pdbx_strand_id
1 'polypeptide(L)'
;MMGEFYSKHFTLEKVSQHVYAAIAKEGGGSVANAGFVDLGNQIIIFDTFNTQQASEDLKVFAEKTTNQPVTMVINSHWHGDHIRGNQTFKESKIISSEITYSKMKELHPSRMNKQKSDIEGLSNYIQSLEKQVTPELNDQINFLKEMEKSLPTLELVLPNQTIEREHTFSGPKCSAKLFTLGGGHSFCDACLFIPEEKVIFMGDLLFVNCHPTFFEESNPDQWVEILKEIEALDFDVAIPGHGPVGTNQDISKLLHYITNLKNIVKENENLEGIEVPIEYQDWKSPGVYQQNVKMLRKALIN
;
A
#
# COMPACT_ATOMS: atom_id res chain seq x y z
N MET A 1 2.18 27.04 17.64
CA MET A 1 1.12 26.01 17.63
C MET A 1 0.93 25.64 16.18
N MET A 2 1.36 24.42 15.78
CA MET A 2 0.98 23.86 14.48
C MET A 2 -0.53 23.67 14.53
N GLY A 3 -1.27 24.33 13.63
CA GLY A 3 -2.69 24.07 13.48
C GLY A 3 -2.85 22.58 13.19
N GLU A 4 -3.77 21.91 13.88
CA GLU A 4 -4.06 20.50 13.64
C GLU A 4 -4.44 20.33 12.17
N PHE A 5 -3.55 19.71 11.41
CA PHE A 5 -3.87 19.30 10.06
C PHE A 5 -4.83 18.12 10.14
N TYR A 6 -5.98 18.24 9.53
CA TYR A 6 -6.97 17.20 9.42
C TYR A 6 -7.07 16.74 7.97
N SER A 7 -6.89 15.45 7.73
CA SER A 7 -7.29 14.79 6.50
C SER A 7 -8.42 13.81 6.78
N LYS A 8 -9.43 13.78 5.92
CA LYS A 8 -10.47 12.74 5.97
C LYS A 8 -9.96 11.41 5.40
N HIS A 9 -8.81 11.41 4.71
CA HIS A 9 -8.29 10.28 3.98
C HIS A 9 -7.36 9.41 4.84
N PHE A 10 -6.58 10.04 5.73
CA PHE A 10 -5.60 9.34 6.57
C PHE A 10 -5.36 10.05 7.90
N THR A 11 -4.74 9.32 8.82
CA THR A 11 -4.13 9.88 10.04
C THR A 11 -2.62 9.95 9.85
N LEU A 12 -2.01 11.11 10.14
CA LEU A 12 -0.56 11.23 10.10
C LEU A 12 0.02 10.89 11.47
N GLU A 13 0.90 9.90 11.51
CA GLU A 13 1.60 9.44 12.70
C GLU A 13 3.10 9.74 12.57
N LYS A 14 3.66 10.44 13.55
CA LYS A 14 5.12 10.61 13.63
C LYS A 14 5.71 9.38 14.28
N VAL A 15 6.35 8.49 13.51
CA VAL A 15 6.84 7.18 13.99
C VAL A 15 8.28 7.22 14.49
N SER A 16 9.05 8.23 14.05
CA SER A 16 10.41 8.50 14.58
C SER A 16 10.75 9.98 14.42
N GLN A 17 12.02 10.37 14.63
CA GLN A 17 12.39 11.78 14.60
C GLN A 17 12.11 12.45 13.24
N HIS A 18 12.35 11.72 12.14
CA HIS A 18 12.27 12.26 10.78
C HIS A 18 11.34 11.47 9.86
N VAL A 19 10.61 10.45 10.38
CA VAL A 19 9.74 9.57 9.59
C VAL A 19 8.28 9.70 10.05
N TYR A 20 7.38 9.79 9.06
CA TYR A 20 5.95 9.95 9.26
C TYR A 20 5.18 8.92 8.44
N ALA A 21 4.28 8.18 9.09
CA ALA A 21 3.34 7.27 8.45
C ALA A 21 1.99 7.96 8.24
N ALA A 22 1.42 7.83 7.08
CA ALA A 22 0.07 8.28 6.74
C ALA A 22 -0.85 7.07 6.64
N ILE A 23 -1.53 6.76 7.73
CA ILE A 23 -2.35 5.55 7.90
C ILE A 23 -3.75 5.81 7.37
N ALA A 24 -4.16 5.02 6.39
CA ALA A 24 -5.45 5.14 5.72
C ALA A 24 -6.63 5.07 6.69
N LYS A 25 -7.62 5.95 6.49
CA LYS A 25 -8.89 5.93 7.20
C LYS A 25 -9.95 5.21 6.39
N GLU A 26 -10.77 4.43 7.04
CA GLU A 26 -11.96 3.84 6.44
C GLU A 26 -12.89 4.94 5.91
N GLY A 27 -13.46 4.74 4.74
CA GLY A 27 -14.29 5.73 4.07
C GLY A 27 -13.53 6.90 3.43
N GLY A 28 -12.21 6.97 3.58
CA GLY A 28 -11.36 7.95 2.89
C GLY A 28 -11.04 7.54 1.45
N GLY A 29 -10.32 8.40 0.72
CA GLY A 29 -9.84 8.12 -0.65
C GLY A 29 -8.46 7.47 -0.71
N SER A 30 -7.90 7.01 0.41
CA SER A 30 -6.57 6.37 0.48
C SER A 30 -6.73 4.88 0.44
N VAL A 31 -7.14 3.99 1.00
CA VAL A 31 -7.15 2.51 1.01
C VAL A 31 -5.83 1.96 1.53
N ALA A 32 -4.74 2.17 0.80
CA ALA A 32 -3.39 1.84 1.26
C ALA A 32 -2.79 2.95 2.12
N ASN A 33 -1.75 2.61 2.87
CA ASN A 33 -0.93 3.57 3.60
C ASN A 33 0.10 4.21 2.68
N ALA A 34 0.62 5.34 3.14
CA ALA A 34 1.74 6.05 2.55
C ALA A 34 2.58 6.69 3.67
N GLY A 35 3.56 7.51 3.32
CA GLY A 35 4.27 8.28 4.30
C GLY A 35 5.39 9.10 3.72
N PHE A 36 6.20 9.70 4.59
CA PHE A 36 7.36 10.46 4.14
C PHE A 36 8.50 10.43 5.14
N VAL A 37 9.69 10.65 4.61
CA VAL A 37 10.93 10.83 5.38
C VAL A 37 11.58 12.16 5.02
N ASP A 38 12.00 12.91 6.05
CA ASP A 38 12.73 14.17 5.93
C ASP A 38 14.24 13.91 6.10
N LEU A 39 14.96 13.87 4.99
CA LEU A 39 16.41 13.70 4.99
C LEU A 39 17.18 14.98 5.35
N GLY A 40 16.46 16.12 5.50
CA GLY A 40 17.03 17.43 5.85
C GLY A 40 17.36 18.32 4.67
N ASN A 41 17.67 17.78 3.52
CA ASN A 41 17.88 18.49 2.25
C ASN A 41 16.85 18.12 1.18
N GLN A 42 16.06 17.10 1.42
CA GLN A 42 14.99 16.63 0.53
C GLN A 42 13.97 15.81 1.33
N ILE A 43 12.75 15.73 0.81
CA ILE A 43 11.67 14.91 1.32
C ILE A 43 11.41 13.80 0.32
N ILE A 44 11.31 12.57 0.83
CA ILE A 44 10.88 11.41 0.07
C ILE A 44 9.49 11.01 0.52
N ILE A 45 8.52 11.01 -0.39
CA ILE A 45 7.21 10.37 -0.21
C ILE A 45 7.33 8.89 -0.59
N PHE A 46 6.77 8.00 0.22
CA PHE A 46 6.63 6.59 -0.11
C PHE A 46 5.15 6.27 -0.32
N ASP A 47 4.80 5.89 -1.55
CA ASP A 47 3.45 5.69 -2.09
C ASP A 47 2.54 6.94 -2.09
N THR A 48 1.51 6.91 -2.92
CA THR A 48 0.72 8.11 -3.22
C THR A 48 -0.79 7.88 -3.15
N PHE A 49 -1.24 6.84 -2.48
CA PHE A 49 -2.66 6.55 -2.29
C PHE A 49 -3.48 6.23 -3.56
N ASN A 50 -4.77 6.02 -3.34
CA ASN A 50 -5.72 5.64 -4.37
C ASN A 50 -6.39 6.83 -5.08
N THR A 51 -6.34 8.02 -4.50
CA THR A 51 -6.90 9.24 -5.08
C THR A 51 -5.90 10.40 -5.02
N GLN A 52 -5.95 11.28 -6.03
CA GLN A 52 -5.13 12.49 -6.04
C GLN A 52 -5.45 13.42 -4.88
N GLN A 53 -6.70 13.46 -4.40
CA GLN A 53 -7.10 14.30 -3.26
C GLN A 53 -6.38 13.88 -1.96
N ALA A 54 -6.27 12.55 -1.73
CA ALA A 54 -5.50 12.04 -0.58
C ALA A 54 -4.01 12.39 -0.71
N SER A 55 -3.46 12.32 -1.92
CA SER A 55 -2.08 12.71 -2.19
C SER A 55 -1.82 14.21 -2.04
N GLU A 56 -2.78 15.06 -2.41
CA GLU A 56 -2.70 16.51 -2.20
C GLU A 56 -2.60 16.83 -0.72
N ASP A 57 -3.43 16.19 0.12
CA ASP A 57 -3.32 16.31 1.57
C ASP A 57 -1.93 15.87 2.06
N LEU A 58 -1.44 14.69 1.61
CA LEU A 58 -0.12 14.18 2.01
C LEU A 58 1.00 15.14 1.65
N LYS A 59 0.99 15.70 0.43
CA LYS A 59 1.95 16.70 -0.02
C LYS A 59 1.94 17.92 0.89
N VAL A 60 0.76 18.46 1.16
CA VAL A 60 0.59 19.65 2.04
C VAL A 60 1.10 19.36 3.45
N PHE A 61 0.81 18.18 4.00
CA PHE A 61 1.32 17.78 5.33
C PHE A 61 2.84 17.67 5.34
N ALA A 62 3.43 16.98 4.36
CA ALA A 62 4.87 16.82 4.27
C ALA A 62 5.59 18.17 4.16
N GLU A 63 5.16 19.04 3.23
CA GLU A 63 5.77 20.34 2.99
C GLU A 63 5.64 21.28 4.19
N LYS A 64 4.47 21.31 4.86
CA LYS A 64 4.29 22.15 6.04
C LYS A 64 5.02 21.64 7.27
N THR A 65 5.10 20.30 7.45
CA THR A 65 5.80 19.71 8.59
C THR A 65 7.30 19.94 8.53
N THR A 66 7.86 19.92 7.32
CA THR A 66 9.31 20.00 7.09
C THR A 66 9.78 21.39 6.65
N ASN A 67 8.85 22.26 6.23
CA ASN A 67 9.09 23.56 5.59
C ASN A 67 9.98 23.43 4.33
N GLN A 68 9.80 22.34 3.57
CA GLN A 68 10.53 22.04 2.34
C GLN A 68 9.57 21.50 1.27
N PRO A 69 9.84 21.73 -0.03
CA PRO A 69 9.04 21.14 -1.09
C PRO A 69 9.28 19.63 -1.19
N VAL A 70 8.25 18.88 -1.57
CA VAL A 70 8.39 17.48 -1.97
C VAL A 70 9.03 17.41 -3.35
N THR A 71 10.19 16.78 -3.43
CA THR A 71 10.96 16.65 -4.68
C THR A 71 11.12 15.22 -5.16
N MET A 72 10.72 14.25 -4.33
CA MET A 72 10.91 12.83 -4.62
C MET A 72 9.74 11.99 -4.13
N VAL A 73 9.34 11.03 -4.95
CA VAL A 73 8.32 10.01 -4.66
C VAL A 73 8.91 8.65 -4.98
N ILE A 74 8.59 7.65 -4.19
CA ILE A 74 8.90 6.25 -4.43
C ILE A 74 7.59 5.48 -4.49
N ASN A 75 7.37 4.69 -5.52
CA ASN A 75 6.28 3.73 -5.57
C ASN A 75 6.81 2.34 -5.18
N SER A 76 6.17 1.74 -4.17
CA SER A 76 6.51 0.40 -3.68
C SER A 76 6.28 -0.67 -4.75
N HIS A 77 5.11 -0.63 -5.38
CA HIS A 77 4.69 -1.55 -6.43
C HIS A 77 3.64 -0.92 -7.36
N TRP A 78 3.06 -1.68 -8.26
CA TRP A 78 2.24 -1.15 -9.37
C TRP A 78 0.75 -1.02 -9.06
N HIS A 79 0.22 -1.47 -7.92
CA HIS A 79 -1.21 -1.42 -7.63
C HIS A 79 -1.73 0.02 -7.48
N GLY A 80 -3.00 0.20 -7.85
CA GLY A 80 -3.58 1.54 -8.02
C GLY A 80 -3.67 2.36 -6.76
N ASP A 81 -3.85 1.73 -5.63
CA ASP A 81 -3.96 2.37 -4.32
C ASP A 81 -2.61 2.85 -3.75
N HIS A 82 -1.51 2.58 -4.45
CA HIS A 82 -0.17 3.06 -4.13
C HIS A 82 0.35 4.12 -5.11
N ILE A 83 -0.28 4.25 -6.30
CA ILE A 83 0.33 5.04 -7.40
C ILE A 83 -0.60 6.08 -8.03
N ARG A 84 -1.91 6.04 -7.76
CA ARG A 84 -2.87 6.94 -8.45
C ARG A 84 -2.67 8.40 -8.11
N GLY A 85 -2.10 8.71 -6.96
CA GLY A 85 -1.76 10.07 -6.58
C GLY A 85 -0.46 10.61 -7.20
N ASN A 86 0.26 9.84 -8.01
CA ASN A 86 1.49 10.30 -8.67
C ASN A 86 1.31 11.61 -9.42
N GLN A 87 0.10 11.87 -9.97
CA GLN A 87 -0.17 13.13 -10.69
C GLN A 87 0.00 14.39 -9.82
N THR A 88 -0.18 14.29 -8.51
CA THR A 88 0.09 15.41 -7.56
C THR A 88 1.57 15.78 -7.53
N PHE A 89 2.44 14.84 -7.89
CA PHE A 89 3.90 14.94 -7.84
C PHE A 89 4.55 14.90 -9.23
N LYS A 90 3.83 15.23 -10.28
CA LYS A 90 4.35 15.13 -11.67
C LYS A 90 5.61 15.95 -11.96
N GLU A 91 5.86 16.99 -11.16
CA GLU A 91 7.08 17.82 -11.25
C GLU A 91 8.23 17.27 -10.38
N SER A 92 7.98 16.21 -9.60
CA SER A 92 8.98 15.55 -8.75
C SER A 92 9.67 14.40 -9.48
N LYS A 93 10.74 13.90 -8.90
CA LYS A 93 11.29 12.60 -9.32
C LYS A 93 10.39 11.50 -8.76
N ILE A 94 9.81 10.70 -9.62
CA ILE A 94 9.02 9.52 -9.25
C ILE A 94 9.85 8.30 -9.60
N ILE A 95 10.13 7.47 -8.60
CA ILE A 95 11.07 6.34 -8.68
C ILE A 95 10.33 5.04 -8.39
N SER A 96 10.60 4.00 -9.14
CA SER A 96 10.15 2.63 -8.88
C SER A 96 11.18 1.61 -9.32
N SER A 97 10.92 0.31 -9.13
CA SER A 97 11.65 -0.73 -9.85
C SER A 97 11.28 -0.70 -11.35
N GLU A 98 12.17 -1.23 -12.20
CA GLU A 98 11.88 -1.34 -13.64
C GLU A 98 10.65 -2.20 -13.93
N ILE A 99 10.44 -3.27 -13.13
CA ILE A 99 9.28 -4.14 -13.27
C ILE A 99 7.99 -3.39 -12.91
N THR A 100 7.99 -2.65 -11.81
CA THR A 100 6.87 -1.81 -11.39
C THR A 100 6.51 -0.79 -12.47
N TYR A 101 7.49 -0.05 -13.01
CA TYR A 101 7.28 0.87 -14.12
C TYR A 101 6.65 0.18 -15.34
N SER A 102 7.20 -0.97 -15.74
CA SER A 102 6.72 -1.72 -16.90
C SER A 102 5.27 -2.17 -16.71
N LYS A 103 4.91 -2.68 -15.51
CA LYS A 103 3.55 -3.12 -15.20
C LYS A 103 2.56 -1.96 -15.08
N MET A 104 2.96 -0.83 -14.52
CA MET A 104 2.16 0.39 -14.56
C MET A 104 1.84 0.80 -15.99
N LYS A 105 2.83 0.86 -16.86
CA LYS A 105 2.70 1.24 -18.27
C LYS A 105 1.82 0.27 -19.07
N GLU A 106 1.94 -1.03 -18.80
CA GLU A 106 1.23 -2.09 -19.49
C GLU A 106 -0.26 -2.16 -19.07
N LEU A 107 -0.52 -2.12 -17.76
CA LEU A 107 -1.81 -2.55 -17.22
C LEU A 107 -2.75 -1.39 -16.84
N HIS A 108 -2.20 -0.26 -16.39
CA HIS A 108 -3.05 0.84 -15.89
C HIS A 108 -3.86 1.58 -16.96
N PRO A 109 -3.37 1.83 -18.18
CA PRO A 109 -4.14 2.57 -19.18
C PRO A 109 -5.52 1.95 -19.45
N SER A 110 -5.58 0.65 -19.65
CA SER A 110 -6.84 -0.07 -19.91
C SER A 110 -7.77 -0.08 -18.69
N ARG A 111 -7.21 -0.30 -17.48
CA ARG A 111 -7.96 -0.30 -16.21
C ARG A 111 -8.57 1.09 -15.92
N MET A 112 -7.80 2.15 -16.07
CA MET A 112 -8.29 3.52 -15.87
C MET A 112 -9.34 3.93 -16.91
N ASN A 113 -9.13 3.59 -18.17
CA ASN A 113 -10.10 3.86 -19.23
C ASN A 113 -11.42 3.16 -18.94
N LYS A 114 -11.38 1.89 -18.52
CA LYS A 114 -12.60 1.14 -18.15
C LYS A 114 -13.33 1.82 -17.00
N GLN A 115 -12.64 2.24 -15.93
CA GLN A 115 -13.25 2.91 -14.79
C GLN A 115 -13.84 4.27 -15.16
N LYS A 116 -13.14 5.06 -15.99
CA LYS A 116 -13.61 6.37 -16.47
C LYS A 116 -14.80 6.25 -17.41
N SER A 117 -14.90 5.17 -18.17
CA SER A 117 -16.03 4.96 -19.11
C SER A 117 -17.31 4.54 -18.40
N ASP A 118 -17.25 4.14 -17.13
CA ASP A 118 -18.40 3.63 -16.36
C ASP A 118 -18.62 4.41 -15.04
N ILE A 119 -18.42 5.73 -15.08
CA ILE A 119 -18.71 6.59 -13.91
C ILE A 119 -20.20 6.57 -13.57
N GLU A 120 -21.07 6.53 -14.57
CA GLU A 120 -22.52 6.42 -14.34
C GLU A 120 -22.89 5.10 -13.66
N GLY A 121 -22.28 3.98 -14.06
CA GLY A 121 -22.44 2.70 -13.37
C GLY A 121 -21.99 2.75 -11.91
N LEU A 122 -20.88 3.41 -11.63
CA LEU A 122 -20.40 3.66 -10.26
C LEU A 122 -21.41 4.51 -9.46
N SER A 123 -21.93 5.61 -10.04
CA SER A 123 -22.94 6.46 -9.41
C SER A 123 -24.21 5.68 -9.07
N ASN A 124 -24.70 4.86 -10.01
CA ASN A 124 -25.88 4.02 -9.81
C ASN A 124 -25.64 2.97 -8.70
N TYR A 125 -24.45 2.38 -8.65
CA TYR A 125 -24.08 1.44 -7.61
C TYR A 125 -24.04 2.12 -6.23
N ILE A 126 -23.42 3.30 -6.10
CA ILE A 126 -23.45 4.10 -4.86
C ILE A 126 -24.89 4.35 -4.40
N GLN A 127 -25.75 4.83 -5.28
CA GLN A 127 -27.17 5.08 -4.98
C GLN A 127 -27.92 3.81 -4.53
N SER A 128 -27.54 2.64 -5.05
CA SER A 128 -28.14 1.37 -4.65
C SER A 128 -27.73 0.97 -3.23
N LEU A 129 -26.49 1.24 -2.84
CA LEU A 129 -25.99 1.01 -1.48
C LEU A 129 -26.63 1.99 -0.49
N GLU A 130 -26.79 3.27 -0.85
CA GLU A 130 -27.42 4.28 -0.01
C GLU A 130 -28.86 3.94 0.36
N LYS A 131 -29.57 3.18 -0.48
CA LYS A 131 -30.95 2.70 -0.18
C LYS A 131 -30.98 1.56 0.83
N GLN A 132 -29.88 0.87 1.10
CA GLN A 132 -29.80 -0.29 1.99
C GLN A 132 -29.41 0.09 3.43
N VAL A 133 -29.10 1.33 3.70
CA VAL A 133 -28.58 1.97 4.93
C VAL A 133 -28.32 1.01 6.09
N THR A 134 -27.10 0.51 6.19
CA THR A 134 -26.55 -0.07 7.40
C THR A 134 -25.27 0.66 7.80
N PRO A 135 -24.94 0.77 9.09
CA PRO A 135 -23.72 1.45 9.52
C PRO A 135 -22.46 0.91 8.84
N GLU A 136 -22.43 -0.40 8.56
CA GLU A 136 -21.28 -1.10 7.94
C GLU A 136 -21.03 -0.67 6.51
N LEU A 137 -22.07 -0.21 5.79
CA LEU A 137 -21.94 0.27 4.41
C LEU A 137 -21.46 1.72 4.30
N ASN A 138 -21.48 2.49 5.40
CA ASN A 138 -21.15 3.91 5.34
C ASN A 138 -19.72 4.16 4.85
N ASP A 139 -18.74 3.41 5.35
CA ASP A 139 -17.35 3.58 4.94
C ASP A 139 -17.13 3.16 3.49
N GLN A 140 -17.78 2.08 3.05
CA GLN A 140 -17.75 1.66 1.65
C GLN A 140 -18.37 2.74 0.74
N ILE A 141 -19.53 3.29 1.10
CA ILE A 141 -20.19 4.35 0.35
C ILE A 141 -19.30 5.60 0.27
N ASN A 142 -18.71 6.02 1.39
CA ASN A 142 -17.84 7.18 1.46
C ASN A 142 -16.60 6.99 0.58
N PHE A 143 -15.94 5.83 0.65
CA PHE A 143 -14.83 5.47 -0.22
C PHE A 143 -15.21 5.53 -1.70
N LEU A 144 -16.35 4.91 -2.09
CA LEU A 144 -16.80 4.91 -3.47
C LEU A 144 -17.11 6.33 -3.99
N LYS A 145 -17.64 7.22 -3.14
CA LYS A 145 -17.82 8.66 -3.46
C LYS A 145 -16.50 9.39 -3.68
N GLU A 146 -15.46 9.09 -2.90
CA GLU A 146 -14.14 9.65 -3.14
C GLU A 146 -13.54 9.16 -4.47
N MET A 147 -13.77 7.88 -4.81
CA MET A 147 -13.40 7.33 -6.11
C MET A 147 -14.15 8.01 -7.27
N GLU A 148 -15.46 8.12 -7.17
CA GLU A 148 -16.30 8.81 -8.16
C GLU A 148 -15.81 10.23 -8.41
N LYS A 149 -15.52 10.98 -7.36
CA LYS A 149 -14.98 12.34 -7.43
C LYS A 149 -13.59 12.40 -8.06
N SER A 150 -12.77 11.37 -7.85
CA SER A 150 -11.39 11.27 -8.35
C SER A 150 -11.34 10.98 -9.86
N LEU A 151 -12.18 10.06 -10.35
CA LEU A 151 -12.09 9.49 -11.68
C LEU A 151 -12.08 10.50 -12.85
N PRO A 152 -12.89 11.57 -12.88
CA PRO A 152 -12.90 12.50 -14.01
C PRO A 152 -11.56 13.16 -14.31
N THR A 153 -10.78 13.48 -13.26
CA THR A 153 -9.48 14.19 -13.36
C THR A 153 -8.28 13.31 -13.09
N LEU A 154 -8.50 11.99 -12.89
CA LEU A 154 -7.41 11.06 -12.64
C LEU A 154 -6.52 10.91 -13.88
N GLU A 155 -5.23 11.12 -13.74
CA GLU A 155 -4.20 10.96 -14.77
C GLU A 155 -3.19 9.90 -14.34
N LEU A 156 -2.80 9.04 -15.28
CA LEU A 156 -1.69 8.12 -15.05
C LEU A 156 -0.37 8.86 -15.22
N VAL A 157 0.37 9.02 -14.13
CA VAL A 157 1.73 9.53 -14.15
C VAL A 157 2.68 8.41 -13.79
N LEU A 158 3.50 8.01 -14.76
CA LEU A 158 4.47 6.95 -14.61
C LEU A 158 5.73 7.45 -13.89
N PRO A 159 6.47 6.57 -13.19
CA PRO A 159 7.81 6.88 -12.71
C PRO A 159 8.70 7.40 -13.85
N ASN A 160 9.52 8.41 -13.55
CA ASN A 160 10.45 8.99 -14.50
C ASN A 160 11.91 8.56 -14.23
N GLN A 161 12.11 7.74 -13.20
CA GLN A 161 13.37 7.08 -12.87
C GLN A 161 13.10 5.67 -12.36
N THR A 162 13.96 4.71 -12.70
CA THR A 162 13.89 3.34 -12.23
C THR A 162 15.16 2.91 -11.52
N ILE A 163 15.04 1.89 -10.65
CA ILE A 163 16.16 1.18 -10.05
C ILE A 163 16.09 -0.31 -10.43
N GLU A 164 17.24 -0.96 -10.51
CA GLU A 164 17.32 -2.41 -10.71
C GLU A 164 17.10 -3.17 -9.39
N ARG A 165 17.88 -2.86 -8.37
CA ARG A 165 17.83 -3.57 -7.08
C ARG A 165 17.81 -2.67 -5.87
N GLU A 166 18.74 -1.70 -5.78
CA GLU A 166 18.84 -0.82 -4.62
C GLU A 166 19.38 0.55 -4.98
N HIS A 167 19.05 1.54 -4.18
CA HIS A 167 19.60 2.88 -4.23
C HIS A 167 19.54 3.52 -2.83
N THR A 168 20.60 4.25 -2.45
CA THR A 168 20.63 4.96 -1.17
C THR A 168 20.58 6.47 -1.40
N PHE A 169 19.64 7.11 -0.74
CA PHE A 169 19.51 8.56 -0.67
C PHE A 169 20.12 9.03 0.64
N SER A 170 21.02 10.02 0.59
CA SER A 170 21.67 10.54 1.79
C SER A 170 21.30 12.00 2.03
N GLY A 171 21.06 12.33 3.26
CA GLY A 171 20.82 13.69 3.73
C GLY A 171 21.50 13.99 5.06
N PRO A 172 21.47 15.25 5.52
CA PRO A 172 22.12 15.64 6.76
C PRO A 172 21.44 15.09 8.02
N LYS A 173 20.18 14.64 7.94
CA LYS A 173 19.44 14.10 9.11
C LYS A 173 19.51 12.59 9.18
N CYS A 174 19.30 11.91 8.06
CA CYS A 174 19.34 10.45 7.95
C CYS A 174 19.58 10.03 6.50
N SER A 175 19.75 8.74 6.27
CA SER A 175 19.76 8.12 4.95
C SER A 175 18.51 7.25 4.76
N ALA A 176 18.14 7.00 3.50
CA ALA A 176 17.05 6.10 3.15
C ALA A 176 17.51 5.15 2.05
N LYS A 177 17.44 3.85 2.33
CA LYS A 177 17.80 2.78 1.40
C LYS A 177 16.55 2.21 0.76
N LEU A 178 16.34 2.52 -0.52
CA LEU A 178 15.34 1.87 -1.37
C LEU A 178 15.91 0.57 -1.89
N PHE A 179 15.19 -0.54 -1.76
CA PHE A 179 15.60 -1.83 -2.31
C PHE A 179 14.40 -2.71 -2.68
N THR A 180 14.64 -3.69 -3.54
CA THR A 180 13.71 -4.78 -3.86
C THR A 180 14.40 -6.13 -3.77
N LEU A 181 13.68 -7.12 -3.26
CA LEU A 181 14.07 -8.53 -3.20
C LEU A 181 13.28 -9.38 -4.22
N GLY A 182 12.58 -8.71 -5.14
CA GLY A 182 11.72 -9.33 -6.14
C GLY A 182 10.24 -9.16 -5.82
N GLY A 183 9.42 -10.08 -6.32
CA GLY A 183 7.96 -10.05 -6.15
C GLY A 183 7.47 -11.08 -5.15
N GLY A 184 6.75 -10.63 -4.14
CA GLY A 184 6.02 -11.48 -3.19
C GLY A 184 4.52 -11.26 -3.30
N HIS A 185 4.07 -10.05 -2.98
CA HIS A 185 2.70 -9.62 -3.15
C HIS A 185 2.37 -9.31 -4.62
N SER A 186 3.26 -8.63 -5.31
CA SER A 186 3.11 -8.24 -6.72
C SER A 186 4.26 -8.80 -7.58
N PHE A 187 4.35 -8.36 -8.84
CA PHE A 187 5.47 -8.75 -9.72
C PHE A 187 6.84 -8.29 -9.20
N CYS A 188 6.88 -7.20 -8.44
CA CYS A 188 8.08 -6.66 -7.80
C CYS A 188 7.66 -5.65 -6.74
N ASP A 189 8.10 -5.88 -5.52
CA ASP A 189 7.78 -5.07 -4.36
C ASP A 189 9.06 -4.41 -3.84
N ALA A 190 9.00 -3.11 -3.53
CA ALA A 190 10.13 -2.35 -3.02
C ALA A 190 9.86 -1.84 -1.60
N CYS A 191 10.92 -1.82 -0.80
CA CYS A 191 10.93 -1.28 0.56
C CYS A 191 11.83 -0.05 0.64
N LEU A 192 11.53 0.84 1.60
CA LEU A 192 12.38 1.97 1.95
C LEU A 192 12.79 1.84 3.42
N PHE A 193 14.07 1.56 3.68
CA PHE A 193 14.63 1.40 5.01
C PHE A 193 15.42 2.65 5.42
N ILE A 194 15.16 3.14 6.63
CA ILE A 194 15.81 4.29 7.26
C ILE A 194 16.60 3.79 8.47
N PRO A 195 17.89 3.41 8.29
CA PRO A 195 18.66 2.70 9.31
C PRO A 195 18.83 3.50 10.61
N GLU A 196 19.13 4.80 10.50
CA GLU A 196 19.38 5.66 11.66
C GLU A 196 18.12 5.88 12.52
N GLU A 197 16.95 5.75 11.90
CA GLU A 197 15.64 5.89 12.54
C GLU A 197 15.03 4.53 12.92
N LYS A 198 15.63 3.41 12.49
CA LYS A 198 15.15 2.04 12.67
C LYS A 198 13.70 1.86 12.16
N VAL A 199 13.38 2.45 11.02
CA VAL A 199 12.04 2.39 10.38
C VAL A 199 12.16 1.81 8.99
N ILE A 200 11.19 0.96 8.63
CA ILE A 200 11.06 0.44 7.27
C ILE A 200 9.64 0.65 6.74
N PHE A 201 9.50 1.21 5.53
CA PHE A 201 8.28 1.15 4.74
C PHE A 201 8.29 -0.11 3.89
N MET A 202 7.21 -0.87 3.91
CA MET A 202 7.17 -2.20 3.29
C MET A 202 6.17 -2.31 2.12
N GLY A 203 5.31 -1.30 1.91
CA GLY A 203 4.19 -1.47 0.97
C GLY A 203 3.40 -2.75 1.31
N ASP A 204 2.89 -3.42 0.30
CA ASP A 204 2.06 -4.61 0.46
C ASP A 204 2.84 -5.91 0.74
N LEU A 205 4.15 -5.80 0.98
CA LEU A 205 4.87 -6.90 1.62
C LEU A 205 4.45 -7.08 3.09
N LEU A 206 3.81 -6.07 3.72
CA LEU A 206 3.30 -6.16 5.09
C LEU A 206 1.84 -5.69 5.16
N PHE A 207 1.03 -6.52 5.81
CA PHE A 207 -0.34 -6.26 6.24
C PHE A 207 -0.42 -6.46 7.75
N VAL A 208 -0.96 -5.51 8.49
CA VAL A 208 -1.06 -5.59 9.96
C VAL A 208 -2.52 -5.59 10.39
N ASN A 209 -2.93 -6.63 11.12
CA ASN A 209 -4.30 -6.83 11.59
C ASN A 209 -5.37 -6.81 10.48
N CYS A 210 -4.97 -7.16 9.24
CA CYS A 210 -5.88 -7.34 8.11
C CYS A 210 -5.38 -8.47 7.22
N HIS A 211 -6.31 -9.15 6.55
CA HIS A 211 -5.96 -10.25 5.64
C HIS A 211 -5.23 -9.70 4.42
N PRO A 212 -4.01 -10.20 4.12
CA PRO A 212 -3.28 -9.81 2.91
C PRO A 212 -4.06 -10.28 1.67
N THR A 213 -4.01 -9.51 0.58
CA THR A 213 -4.64 -9.92 -0.67
C THR A 213 -3.62 -10.65 -1.56
N PHE A 214 -3.97 -11.86 -2.00
CA PHE A 214 -3.22 -12.60 -3.01
C PHE A 214 -3.86 -12.37 -4.39
N PHE A 215 -3.04 -12.02 -5.36
CA PHE A 215 -3.40 -11.88 -6.77
C PHE A 215 -2.81 -13.01 -7.60
N GLU A 216 -3.14 -13.08 -8.89
CA GLU A 216 -2.59 -14.10 -9.81
C GLU A 216 -1.06 -13.97 -9.96
N GLU A 217 -0.54 -12.76 -9.84
CA GLU A 217 0.89 -12.46 -9.87
C GLU A 217 1.62 -12.64 -8.54
N SER A 218 0.91 -12.85 -7.44
CA SER A 218 1.53 -13.06 -6.13
C SER A 218 2.32 -14.39 -6.10
N ASN A 219 3.49 -14.34 -5.49
CA ASN A 219 4.33 -15.53 -5.27
C ASN A 219 4.49 -15.79 -3.77
N PRO A 220 3.65 -16.64 -3.17
CA PRO A 220 3.68 -16.88 -1.72
C PRO A 220 4.98 -17.50 -1.21
N ASP A 221 5.68 -18.29 -2.04
CA ASP A 221 6.97 -18.86 -1.65
C ASP A 221 8.05 -17.77 -1.58
N GLN A 222 8.14 -16.95 -2.60
CA GLN A 222 9.05 -15.81 -2.64
C GLN A 222 8.70 -14.77 -1.56
N TRP A 223 7.41 -14.56 -1.28
CA TRP A 223 6.97 -13.64 -0.23
C TRP A 223 7.48 -14.07 1.15
N VAL A 224 7.38 -15.37 1.46
CA VAL A 224 7.94 -15.93 2.70
C VAL A 224 9.45 -15.69 2.80
N GLU A 225 10.22 -15.91 1.71
CA GLU A 225 11.67 -15.70 1.73
C GLU A 225 12.01 -14.21 1.88
N ILE A 226 11.31 -13.31 1.20
CA ILE A 226 11.47 -11.85 1.35
C ILE A 226 11.21 -11.42 2.80
N LEU A 227 10.13 -11.91 3.41
CA LEU A 227 9.80 -11.56 4.80
C LEU A 227 10.90 -12.03 5.77
N LYS A 228 11.48 -13.21 5.57
CA LYS A 228 12.61 -13.71 6.39
C LYS A 228 13.86 -12.83 6.24
N GLU A 229 14.17 -12.37 5.02
CA GLU A 229 15.30 -11.48 4.79
C GLU A 229 15.09 -10.12 5.46
N ILE A 230 13.86 -9.57 5.39
CA ILE A 230 13.51 -8.30 6.04
C ILE A 230 13.50 -8.43 7.56
N GLU A 231 12.98 -9.54 8.12
CA GLU A 231 12.94 -9.81 9.56
C GLU A 231 14.33 -9.80 10.20
N ALA A 232 15.38 -10.10 9.43
CA ALA A 232 16.77 -10.06 9.87
C ALA A 232 17.40 -8.65 9.92
N LEU A 233 16.71 -7.61 9.42
CA LEU A 233 17.17 -6.23 9.49
C LEU A 233 16.95 -5.66 10.91
N ASP A 234 17.81 -4.71 11.30
CA ASP A 234 17.69 -4.01 12.60
C ASP A 234 16.75 -2.81 12.49
N PHE A 235 15.45 -3.02 12.74
CA PHE A 235 14.43 -1.98 12.81
C PHE A 235 13.44 -2.23 13.96
N ASP A 236 12.83 -1.15 14.44
CA ASP A 236 11.84 -1.17 15.52
C ASP A 236 10.42 -0.96 14.99
N VAL A 237 10.28 -0.24 13.87
CA VAL A 237 8.99 0.16 13.29
C VAL A 237 8.88 -0.29 11.84
N ALA A 238 7.79 -0.96 11.51
CA ALA A 238 7.42 -1.34 10.15
C ALA A 238 6.13 -0.63 9.71
N ILE A 239 6.19 0.15 8.63
CA ILE A 239 5.02 0.82 8.04
C ILE A 239 4.48 -0.07 6.93
N PRO A 240 3.30 -0.71 7.14
CA PRO A 240 2.72 -1.63 6.17
C PRO A 240 2.01 -0.89 5.04
N GLY A 241 1.71 -1.60 3.95
CA GLY A 241 0.79 -1.09 2.92
C GLY A 241 -0.64 -0.97 3.43
N HIS A 242 -1.07 -1.85 4.34
CA HIS A 242 -2.40 -1.81 4.92
C HIS A 242 -2.38 -2.14 6.42
N GLY A 243 -3.27 -1.48 7.17
CA GLY A 243 -3.40 -1.63 8.62
C GLY A 243 -2.60 -0.61 9.41
N PRO A 244 -2.53 -0.73 10.74
CA PRO A 244 -1.78 0.17 11.62
C PRO A 244 -0.26 0.00 11.46
N VAL A 245 0.50 0.96 11.97
CA VAL A 245 1.96 0.81 12.11
C VAL A 245 2.28 -0.44 12.92
N GLY A 246 3.21 -1.23 12.44
CA GLY A 246 3.62 -2.51 13.02
C GLY A 246 5.08 -2.55 13.44
N THR A 247 5.53 -3.74 13.76
CA THR A 247 6.87 -4.07 14.24
C THR A 247 7.38 -5.35 13.56
N ASN A 248 8.58 -5.78 13.90
CA ASN A 248 9.13 -7.06 13.45
C ASN A 248 8.22 -8.26 13.81
N GLN A 249 7.49 -8.19 14.93
CA GLN A 249 6.55 -9.25 15.32
C GLN A 249 5.39 -9.40 14.31
N ASP A 250 4.98 -8.33 13.65
CA ASP A 250 3.89 -8.37 12.68
C ASP A 250 4.36 -8.98 11.34
N ILE A 251 5.65 -8.87 11.03
CA ILE A 251 6.28 -9.64 9.93
C ILE A 251 6.23 -11.14 10.24
N SER A 252 6.62 -11.55 11.44
CA SER A 252 6.54 -12.97 11.90
C SER A 252 5.11 -13.50 11.83
N LYS A 253 4.11 -12.69 12.22
CA LYS A 253 2.68 -13.07 12.13
C LYS A 253 2.23 -13.28 10.69
N LEU A 254 2.61 -12.35 9.78
CA LEU A 254 2.25 -12.46 8.37
C LEU A 254 2.95 -13.67 7.71
N LEU A 255 4.22 -13.90 8.02
CA LEU A 255 4.97 -15.07 7.58
C LEU A 255 4.26 -16.37 8.01
N HIS A 256 3.84 -16.42 9.29
CA HIS A 256 3.07 -17.55 9.82
C HIS A 256 1.72 -17.71 9.09
N TYR A 257 0.99 -16.62 8.86
CA TYR A 257 -0.27 -16.62 8.11
C TYR A 257 -0.10 -17.23 6.71
N ILE A 258 0.89 -16.76 5.94
CA ILE A 258 1.14 -17.26 4.57
C ILE A 258 1.49 -18.73 4.59
N THR A 259 2.37 -19.14 5.51
CA THR A 259 2.81 -20.54 5.64
C THR A 259 1.65 -21.45 6.06
N ASN A 260 0.84 -21.03 7.02
CA ASN A 260 -0.33 -21.78 7.48
C ASN A 260 -1.36 -21.94 6.36
N LEU A 261 -1.68 -20.85 5.66
CA LEU A 261 -2.61 -20.88 4.53
C LEU A 261 -2.15 -21.84 3.42
N LYS A 262 -0.84 -21.85 3.10
CA LYS A 262 -0.25 -22.79 2.14
C LYS A 262 -0.42 -24.25 2.58
N ASN A 263 -0.22 -24.54 3.88
CA ASN A 263 -0.38 -25.89 4.42
C ASN A 263 -1.85 -26.30 4.38
N ILE A 264 -2.79 -25.47 4.80
CA ILE A 264 -4.22 -25.72 4.72
C ILE A 264 -4.64 -26.08 3.29
N VAL A 265 -4.19 -25.31 2.31
CA VAL A 265 -4.52 -25.54 0.90
C VAL A 265 -3.91 -26.84 0.36
N LYS A 266 -2.72 -27.24 0.82
CA LYS A 266 -2.06 -28.50 0.42
C LYS A 266 -2.71 -29.74 1.05
N GLU A 267 -3.13 -29.64 2.30
CA GLU A 267 -3.62 -30.78 3.09
C GLU A 267 -5.12 -31.08 2.85
N ASN A 268 -5.88 -30.13 2.30
CA ASN A 268 -7.30 -30.29 2.09
C ASN A 268 -7.65 -30.35 0.61
N GLU A 269 -8.29 -31.46 0.19
CA GLU A 269 -8.82 -31.60 -1.18
C GLU A 269 -10.05 -30.73 -1.40
N ASN A 270 -10.94 -30.65 -0.41
CA ASN A 270 -12.10 -29.77 -0.42
C ASN A 270 -11.79 -28.48 0.35
N LEU A 271 -11.88 -27.33 -0.32
CA LEU A 271 -11.63 -26.00 0.23
C LEU A 271 -12.92 -25.23 0.53
N GLU A 272 -14.09 -25.84 0.34
CA GLU A 272 -15.36 -25.21 0.69
C GLU A 272 -15.54 -25.22 2.21
N GLY A 273 -15.90 -24.06 2.76
CA GLY A 273 -16.20 -23.90 4.20
C GLY A 273 -14.97 -23.90 5.11
N ILE A 274 -13.75 -23.78 4.58
CA ILE A 274 -12.57 -23.57 5.44
C ILE A 274 -12.76 -22.27 6.23
N GLU A 275 -12.82 -22.42 7.55
CA GLU A 275 -12.96 -21.27 8.46
C GLU A 275 -11.65 -20.51 8.61
N VAL A 276 -11.77 -19.22 8.93
CA VAL A 276 -10.60 -18.40 9.31
C VAL A 276 -10.06 -18.94 10.63
N PRO A 277 -8.76 -19.28 10.73
CA PRO A 277 -8.15 -19.71 11.99
C PRO A 277 -8.35 -18.66 13.08
N ILE A 278 -8.48 -19.14 14.32
CA ILE A 278 -8.87 -18.30 15.48
C ILE A 278 -7.93 -17.11 15.70
N GLU A 279 -6.65 -17.27 15.40
CA GLU A 279 -5.62 -16.23 15.52
C GLU A 279 -5.78 -15.06 14.52
N TYR A 280 -6.62 -15.23 13.46
CA TYR A 280 -6.86 -14.22 12.42
C TYR A 280 -8.33 -13.79 12.31
N GLN A 281 -9.22 -14.29 13.19
CA GLN A 281 -10.65 -14.00 13.11
C GLN A 281 -10.98 -12.51 13.31
N ASP A 282 -10.17 -11.80 14.12
CA ASP A 282 -10.33 -10.37 14.39
C ASP A 282 -9.64 -9.48 13.32
N TRP A 283 -8.99 -10.07 12.32
CA TRP A 283 -8.37 -9.32 11.26
C TRP A 283 -9.42 -8.71 10.32
N LYS A 284 -9.16 -7.48 9.87
CA LYS A 284 -10.03 -6.81 8.91
C LYS A 284 -10.13 -7.57 7.59
N SER A 285 -11.24 -7.36 6.87
CA SER A 285 -11.50 -7.96 5.54
C SER A 285 -11.57 -9.50 5.55
N PRO A 286 -12.37 -10.13 6.41
CA PRO A 286 -12.40 -11.59 6.56
C PRO A 286 -12.80 -12.33 5.26
N GLY A 287 -13.57 -11.69 4.36
CA GLY A 287 -13.90 -12.24 3.04
C GLY A 287 -12.70 -12.48 2.15
N VAL A 288 -11.58 -11.77 2.37
CA VAL A 288 -10.33 -11.96 1.63
C VAL A 288 -9.69 -13.31 1.92
N TYR A 289 -9.87 -13.87 3.13
CA TYR A 289 -9.33 -15.19 3.47
C TYR A 289 -9.79 -16.28 2.50
N GLN A 290 -11.10 -16.33 2.21
CA GLN A 290 -11.67 -17.31 1.28
C GLN A 290 -11.18 -17.11 -0.17
N GLN A 291 -10.94 -15.86 -0.56
CA GLN A 291 -10.36 -15.55 -1.87
C GLN A 291 -8.91 -16.04 -1.93
N ASN A 292 -8.13 -15.82 -0.88
CA ASN A 292 -6.74 -16.27 -0.78
C ASN A 292 -6.63 -17.81 -0.85
N VAL A 293 -7.51 -18.53 -0.17
CA VAL A 293 -7.58 -20.01 -0.25
C VAL A 293 -7.76 -20.46 -1.71
N LYS A 294 -8.69 -19.83 -2.45
CA LYS A 294 -8.96 -20.15 -3.86
C LYS A 294 -7.76 -19.79 -4.77
N MET A 295 -7.14 -18.62 -4.54
CA MET A 295 -6.00 -18.17 -5.34
C MET A 295 -4.78 -19.09 -5.15
N LEU A 296 -4.46 -19.45 -3.92
CA LEU A 296 -3.36 -20.37 -3.62
C LEU A 296 -3.60 -21.77 -4.20
N ARG A 297 -4.83 -22.28 -4.17
CA ARG A 297 -5.15 -23.58 -4.79
C ARG A 297 -4.88 -23.55 -6.29
N LYS A 298 -5.29 -22.48 -6.96
CA LYS A 298 -5.03 -22.30 -8.41
C LYS A 298 -3.52 -22.28 -8.70
N ALA A 299 -2.74 -21.58 -7.87
CA ALA A 299 -1.28 -21.51 -8.02
C ALA A 299 -0.54 -22.85 -7.75
N LEU A 300 -1.11 -23.73 -6.91
CA LEU A 300 -0.50 -25.03 -6.59
C LEU A 300 -0.85 -26.15 -7.59
N ILE A 301 -1.88 -25.96 -8.43
CA ILE A 301 -2.33 -26.95 -9.43
C ILE A 301 -1.67 -26.70 -10.80
N ASN A 302 -1.21 -25.46 -11.05
CA ASN A 302 -0.50 -25.08 -12.28
C ASN A 302 1.01 -25.23 -12.11
#